data_5cc6c5c2ff4fad425261062d44f218a5
#
_entry.id   5cc6c5c2ff4fad425261062d44f218a5
#
_cell.length_a   1.000
_cell.length_b   1.000
_cell.length_c   1.000
_cell.angle_alpha   90.00
_cell.angle_beta   90.00
_cell.angle_gamma   90.00
#
_symmetry.space_group_name_H-M   'P 1'
#
loop_
_entity.id
_entity.type
_entity.pdbx_description
1 polymer ?
#
loop_
_entity_poly.entity_id
_entity_poly.type
_entity_poly.pdbx_seq_one_letter_code
_entity_poly.pdbx_strand_id
1 'polypeptide(L)'
;MARSFAAMARKAEETSRTVLVPKQPDPNPSLPIHQLGSNELRSSARRISKVDESVRDLARDMLRSMYTAKGIGLAAPQVGVPKQLLVIDLDLEEASTPPLVLINPEITAAGAACNTYEEGCLSIPGVYLQVVRPSVVDVSFRDEFGRPRRFKADGLLARCIQHEMDHLKGVLFVDRVTDELALNDELRQHGFRREHVQSIR
;
A
#
# COMPACT_ATOMS: atom_id res chain seq x y z
N MET A 1 -14.27 32.19 -22.90
CA MET A 1 -13.61 32.82 -21.73
C MET A 1 -12.18 32.31 -21.65
N ALA A 2 -11.18 33.15 -21.81
CA ALA A 2 -9.77 32.78 -21.74
C ALA A 2 -9.43 32.41 -20.28
N ARG A 3 -8.93 31.21 -20.06
CA ARG A 3 -8.39 30.83 -18.74
C ARG A 3 -7.19 31.74 -18.43
N SER A 4 -7.16 32.36 -17.27
CA SER A 4 -6.04 33.22 -16.83
C SER A 4 -4.72 32.44 -16.91
N PHE A 5 -3.66 33.08 -17.40
CA PHE A 5 -2.30 32.51 -17.45
C PHE A 5 -1.86 31.92 -16.09
N ALA A 6 -2.22 32.59 -14.99
CA ALA A 6 -1.98 32.10 -13.64
C ALA A 6 -2.70 30.76 -13.34
N ALA A 7 -3.91 30.57 -13.86
CA ALA A 7 -4.64 29.29 -13.69
C ALA A 7 -4.01 28.17 -14.56
N MET A 8 -3.50 28.51 -15.73
CA MET A 8 -2.76 27.56 -16.59
C MET A 8 -1.41 27.19 -15.98
N ALA A 9 -0.67 28.16 -15.45
CA ALA A 9 0.60 27.91 -14.76
C ALA A 9 0.42 27.04 -13.51
N ARG A 10 -0.59 27.30 -12.68
CA ARG A 10 -0.94 26.44 -11.52
C ARG A 10 -1.31 25.03 -11.93
N LYS A 11 -2.08 24.88 -13.00
CA LYS A 11 -2.45 23.55 -13.51
C LYS A 11 -1.22 22.78 -14.04
N ALA A 12 -0.31 23.44 -14.76
CA ALA A 12 0.93 22.86 -15.24
C ALA A 12 1.84 22.44 -14.06
N GLU A 13 1.96 23.28 -13.02
CA GLU A 13 2.71 22.98 -11.82
C GLU A 13 2.09 21.80 -11.04
N GLU A 14 0.75 21.75 -10.92
CA GLU A 14 0.03 20.64 -10.29
C GLU A 14 0.22 19.34 -11.08
N THR A 15 0.15 19.38 -12.41
CA THR A 15 0.41 18.23 -13.28
C THR A 15 1.84 17.71 -13.11
N SER A 16 2.83 18.60 -12.99
CA SER A 16 4.24 18.21 -12.81
C SER A 16 4.52 17.57 -11.45
N ARG A 17 3.66 17.81 -10.44
CA ARG A 17 3.77 17.24 -9.10
C ARG A 17 2.98 15.95 -8.91
N THR A 18 2.06 15.63 -9.81
CA THR A 18 1.27 14.39 -9.72
C THR A 18 2.18 13.18 -9.79
N VAL A 19 1.93 12.23 -8.91
CA VAL A 19 2.67 10.97 -8.87
C VAL A 19 2.10 10.03 -9.92
N LEU A 20 2.69 10.07 -11.11
CA LEU A 20 2.34 9.18 -12.23
C LEU A 20 3.60 8.51 -12.76
N VAL A 21 3.49 7.22 -13.02
CA VAL A 21 4.52 6.41 -13.69
C VAL A 21 3.82 5.44 -14.63
N PRO A 22 4.50 4.94 -15.69
CA PRO A 22 3.93 3.91 -16.57
C PRO A 22 3.51 2.67 -15.77
N LYS A 23 2.30 2.15 -16.02
CA LYS A 23 1.76 0.94 -15.39
C LYS A 23 2.29 -0.32 -16.07
N GLN A 24 3.59 -0.46 -16.13
CA GLN A 24 4.26 -1.62 -16.73
C GLN A 24 5.50 -1.98 -15.90
N PRO A 25 5.95 -3.25 -15.98
CA PRO A 25 7.15 -3.68 -15.29
C PRO A 25 8.38 -2.85 -15.69
N ASP A 26 9.14 -2.41 -14.70
CA ASP A 26 10.46 -1.81 -14.89
C ASP A 26 11.51 -2.92 -14.77
N PRO A 27 12.36 -3.15 -15.77
CA PRO A 27 13.38 -4.19 -15.68
C PRO A 27 14.42 -3.96 -14.58
N ASN A 28 14.53 -2.73 -14.08
CA ASN A 28 15.46 -2.35 -13.01
C ASN A 28 14.78 -1.43 -11.98
N PRO A 29 13.81 -1.93 -11.20
CA PRO A 29 13.16 -1.10 -10.19
C PRO A 29 14.17 -0.67 -9.13
N SER A 30 14.14 0.61 -8.75
CA SER A 30 15.10 1.20 -7.82
C SER A 30 14.95 0.70 -6.37
N LEU A 31 13.78 0.17 -6.02
CA LEU A 31 13.47 -0.28 -4.67
C LEU A 31 13.19 -1.80 -4.65
N PRO A 32 14.03 -2.60 -3.98
CA PRO A 32 13.74 -4.02 -3.74
C PRO A 32 12.60 -4.18 -2.73
N ILE A 33 11.78 -5.22 -2.91
CA ILE A 33 10.74 -5.57 -1.95
C ILE A 33 11.31 -6.59 -0.96
N HIS A 34 11.31 -6.23 0.33
CA HIS A 34 11.74 -7.11 1.41
C HIS A 34 10.74 -8.24 1.64
N GLN A 35 11.24 -9.43 1.96
CA GLN A 35 10.42 -10.61 2.18
C GLN A 35 10.30 -10.96 3.66
N LEU A 36 9.30 -11.80 3.99
CA LEU A 36 9.05 -12.34 5.33
C LEU A 36 10.33 -12.87 5.96
N GLY A 37 10.65 -12.41 7.16
CA GLY A 37 11.90 -12.65 7.86
C GLY A 37 12.80 -11.40 7.94
N SER A 38 12.58 -10.40 7.08
CA SER A 38 13.30 -9.11 7.15
C SER A 38 12.80 -8.27 8.30
N ASN A 39 13.71 -7.66 9.06
CA ASN A 39 13.39 -6.79 10.20
C ASN A 39 12.66 -5.51 9.78
N GLU A 40 12.88 -5.05 8.56
CA GLU A 40 12.25 -3.87 7.97
C GLU A 40 10.73 -3.98 7.99
N LEU A 41 10.19 -5.19 7.76
CA LEU A 41 8.76 -5.47 7.75
C LEU A 41 8.10 -5.43 9.13
N ARG A 42 8.90 -5.45 10.20
CA ARG A 42 8.42 -5.47 11.59
C ARG A 42 8.56 -4.12 12.30
N SER A 43 9.08 -3.13 11.60
CA SER A 43 9.30 -1.79 12.14
C SER A 43 8.05 -0.92 11.97
N SER A 44 7.68 -0.16 13.02
CA SER A 44 6.61 0.84 12.90
C SER A 44 7.06 2.02 12.05
N ALA A 45 6.22 2.42 11.12
CA ALA A 45 6.46 3.55 10.23
C ALA A 45 6.24 4.90 10.91
N ARG A 46 7.11 5.87 10.61
CA ARG A 46 7.04 7.23 11.15
C ARG A 46 6.17 8.13 10.28
N ARG A 47 5.47 9.06 10.91
CA ARG A 47 4.69 10.08 10.19
C ARG A 47 5.60 10.97 9.35
N ILE A 48 5.12 11.34 8.17
CA ILE A 48 5.75 12.31 7.27
C ILE A 48 5.28 13.69 7.69
N SER A 49 6.19 14.55 8.15
CA SER A 49 5.86 15.92 8.61
C SER A 49 5.57 16.86 7.45
N LYS A 50 6.36 16.77 6.38
CA LYS A 50 6.27 17.61 5.18
C LYS A 50 6.18 16.75 3.93
N VAL A 51 5.19 17.05 3.08
CA VAL A 51 5.06 16.43 1.75
C VAL A 51 5.83 17.30 0.75
N ASP A 52 7.01 16.85 0.39
CA ASP A 52 7.90 17.50 -0.57
C ASP A 52 8.21 16.57 -1.76
N GLU A 53 9.12 16.99 -2.64
CA GLU A 53 9.46 16.20 -3.83
C GLU A 53 10.05 14.84 -3.47
N SER A 54 10.85 14.75 -2.42
CA SER A 54 11.44 13.47 -1.99
C SER A 54 10.39 12.42 -1.62
N VAL A 55 9.23 12.86 -1.08
CA VAL A 55 8.10 11.96 -0.79
C VAL A 55 7.39 11.53 -2.07
N ARG A 56 7.26 12.43 -3.04
CA ARG A 56 6.68 12.10 -4.36
C ARG A 56 7.58 11.17 -5.17
N ASP A 57 8.90 11.40 -5.14
CA ASP A 57 9.87 10.51 -5.78
C ASP A 57 9.82 9.11 -5.18
N LEU A 58 9.78 9.01 -3.84
CA LEU A 58 9.61 7.74 -3.16
C LEU A 58 8.32 7.03 -3.60
N ALA A 59 7.20 7.75 -3.70
CA ALA A 59 5.94 7.18 -4.16
C ALA A 59 6.02 6.70 -5.62
N ARG A 60 6.72 7.43 -6.51
CA ARG A 60 6.97 7.00 -7.91
C ARG A 60 7.80 5.71 -7.96
N ASP A 61 8.86 5.64 -7.17
CA ASP A 61 9.71 4.45 -7.10
C ASP A 61 8.97 3.24 -6.50
N MET A 62 8.14 3.46 -5.48
CA MET A 62 7.26 2.42 -4.94
C MET A 62 6.27 1.90 -6.00
N LEU A 63 5.65 2.79 -6.79
CA LEU A 63 4.76 2.39 -7.88
C LEU A 63 5.48 1.55 -8.93
N ARG A 64 6.70 1.92 -9.34
CA ARG A 64 7.50 1.11 -10.28
C ARG A 64 7.77 -0.29 -9.74
N SER A 65 8.17 -0.40 -8.47
CA SER A 65 8.40 -1.69 -7.82
C SER A 65 7.12 -2.50 -7.72
N MET A 66 5.99 -1.86 -7.35
CA MET A 66 4.67 -2.48 -7.25
C MET A 66 4.21 -3.04 -8.60
N TYR A 67 4.28 -2.25 -9.67
CA TYR A 67 3.89 -2.70 -11.02
C TYR A 67 4.80 -3.81 -11.55
N THR A 68 6.10 -3.73 -11.27
CA THR A 68 7.06 -4.78 -11.64
C THR A 68 6.72 -6.10 -10.97
N ALA A 69 6.32 -6.07 -9.70
CA ALA A 69 5.90 -7.24 -8.93
C ALA A 69 4.43 -7.64 -9.20
N LYS A 70 3.71 -6.94 -10.12
CA LYS A 70 2.30 -7.17 -10.45
C LYS A 70 1.37 -7.03 -9.22
N GLY A 71 1.70 -6.12 -8.31
CA GLY A 71 0.91 -5.81 -7.12
C GLY A 71 -0.10 -4.71 -7.36
N ILE A 72 -1.08 -4.62 -6.47
CA ILE A 72 -2.13 -3.59 -6.45
C ILE A 72 -1.99 -2.63 -5.26
N GLY A 73 -1.09 -2.92 -4.33
CA GLY A 73 -0.76 -2.10 -3.17
C GLY A 73 0.69 -2.31 -2.75
N LEU A 74 1.29 -1.30 -2.12
CA LEU A 74 2.63 -1.37 -1.55
C LEU A 74 2.79 -0.31 -0.46
N ALA A 75 3.33 -0.71 0.69
CA ALA A 75 3.67 0.16 1.80
C ALA A 75 5.18 0.45 1.85
N ALA A 76 5.56 1.65 2.25
CA ALA A 76 6.97 2.06 2.29
C ALA A 76 7.87 1.18 3.16
N PRO A 77 7.43 0.58 4.30
CA PRO A 77 8.24 -0.39 5.02
C PRO A 77 8.64 -1.61 4.20
N GLN A 78 7.82 -2.05 3.22
CA GLN A 78 8.14 -3.19 2.37
C GLN A 78 9.35 -2.93 1.46
N VAL A 79 9.68 -1.68 1.21
CA VAL A 79 10.87 -1.27 0.46
C VAL A 79 11.96 -0.69 1.38
N GLY A 80 11.93 -1.00 2.67
CA GLY A 80 12.95 -0.61 3.65
C GLY A 80 12.86 0.85 4.11
N VAL A 81 11.78 1.56 3.79
CA VAL A 81 11.59 2.96 4.17
C VAL A 81 10.53 3.08 5.27
N PRO A 82 10.90 3.32 6.55
CA PRO A 82 9.95 3.33 7.67
C PRO A 82 9.15 4.65 7.73
N LYS A 83 8.40 4.96 6.66
CA LYS A 83 7.53 6.14 6.55
C LYS A 83 6.08 5.73 6.34
N GLN A 84 5.14 6.53 6.88
CA GLN A 84 3.69 6.30 6.68
C GLN A 84 3.28 6.77 5.28
N LEU A 85 3.55 5.92 4.29
CA LEU A 85 3.23 6.11 2.88
C LEU A 85 2.75 4.79 2.29
N LEU A 86 1.63 4.83 1.60
CA LEU A 86 1.05 3.74 0.82
C LEU A 86 0.84 4.18 -0.61
N VAL A 87 0.99 3.28 -1.55
CA VAL A 87 0.52 3.42 -2.94
C VAL A 87 -0.44 2.29 -3.26
N ILE A 88 -1.54 2.59 -3.95
CA ILE A 88 -2.57 1.62 -4.33
C ILE A 88 -3.04 1.94 -5.74
N ASP A 89 -3.15 0.92 -6.58
CA ASP A 89 -3.74 1.00 -7.90
C ASP A 89 -4.51 -0.30 -8.20
N LEU A 90 -5.82 -0.19 -8.28
CA LEU A 90 -6.72 -1.33 -8.57
C LEU A 90 -7.07 -1.43 -10.04
N ASP A 91 -6.68 -0.45 -10.84
CA ASP A 91 -7.03 -0.35 -12.27
C ASP A 91 -5.75 -0.34 -13.11
N LEU A 92 -5.06 -1.48 -13.12
CA LEU A 92 -3.75 -1.63 -13.77
C LEU A 92 -3.84 -1.54 -15.31
N GLU A 93 -4.98 -1.83 -15.90
CA GLU A 93 -5.18 -1.84 -17.35
C GLU A 93 -5.47 -0.44 -17.91
N GLU A 94 -6.03 0.46 -17.10
CA GLU A 94 -6.41 1.81 -17.50
C GLU A 94 -5.29 2.82 -17.14
N ALA A 95 -4.46 3.15 -18.12
CA ALA A 95 -3.31 4.03 -17.92
C ALA A 95 -3.70 5.46 -17.48
N SER A 96 -4.92 5.90 -17.78
CA SER A 96 -5.41 7.25 -17.46
C SER A 96 -5.89 7.39 -16.01
N THR A 97 -6.23 6.29 -15.34
CA THR A 97 -6.65 6.29 -13.94
C THR A 97 -5.43 6.47 -13.04
N PRO A 98 -5.34 7.57 -12.27
CA PRO A 98 -4.19 7.79 -11.40
C PRO A 98 -4.21 6.83 -10.20
N PRO A 99 -3.04 6.34 -9.75
CA PRO A 99 -2.94 5.58 -8.51
C PRO A 99 -3.26 6.45 -7.30
N LEU A 100 -3.65 5.81 -6.20
CA LEU A 100 -3.82 6.47 -4.91
C LEU A 100 -2.49 6.53 -4.17
N VAL A 101 -2.13 7.73 -3.70
CA VAL A 101 -0.99 7.97 -2.80
C VAL A 101 -1.54 8.42 -1.46
N LEU A 102 -1.39 7.60 -0.42
CA LEU A 102 -1.90 7.89 0.91
C LEU A 102 -0.73 8.17 1.86
N ILE A 103 -0.61 9.42 2.28
CA ILE A 103 0.44 9.88 3.20
C ILE A 103 -0.18 10.08 4.59
N ASN A 104 0.42 9.48 5.60
CA ASN A 104 -0.09 9.43 6.98
C ASN A 104 -1.55 8.96 7.05
N PRO A 105 -1.89 7.82 6.45
CA PRO A 105 -3.25 7.32 6.47
C PRO A 105 -3.69 6.92 7.87
N GLU A 106 -4.99 7.09 8.13
CA GLU A 106 -5.65 6.70 9.37
C GLU A 106 -7.04 6.15 9.06
N ILE A 107 -7.37 4.97 9.57
CA ILE A 107 -8.75 4.46 9.57
C ILE A 107 -9.46 5.12 10.74
N THR A 108 -10.40 6.02 10.40
CA THR A 108 -11.16 6.81 11.38
C THR A 108 -12.43 6.11 11.86
N ALA A 109 -12.94 5.17 11.05
CA ALA A 109 -14.04 4.28 11.41
C ALA A 109 -13.98 2.98 10.59
N ALA A 110 -14.49 1.90 11.15
CA ALA A 110 -14.66 0.63 10.47
C ALA A 110 -16.09 0.14 10.64
N GLY A 111 -16.66 -0.44 9.59
CA GLY A 111 -17.98 -1.05 9.62
C GLY A 111 -18.00 -2.29 10.53
N ALA A 112 -19.15 -2.58 11.12
CA ALA A 112 -19.32 -3.78 11.95
C ALA A 112 -19.35 -5.08 11.12
N ALA A 113 -19.78 -5.02 9.87
CA ALA A 113 -19.78 -6.16 8.96
C ALA A 113 -18.36 -6.49 8.52
N CYS A 114 -17.98 -7.75 8.68
CA CYS A 114 -16.71 -8.29 8.20
C CYS A 114 -16.94 -9.27 7.05
N ASN A 115 -15.96 -9.42 6.20
CA ASN A 115 -15.90 -10.48 5.20
C ASN A 115 -14.57 -11.23 5.30
N THR A 116 -14.59 -12.47 4.87
CA THR A 116 -13.41 -13.31 4.70
C THR A 116 -13.02 -13.29 3.24
N TYR A 117 -11.76 -13.03 2.96
CA TYR A 117 -11.24 -12.97 1.60
C TYR A 117 -9.82 -13.49 1.56
N GLU A 118 -9.42 -14.05 0.43
CA GLU A 118 -8.05 -14.49 0.20
C GLU A 118 -7.14 -13.29 0.00
N GLU A 119 -6.06 -13.21 0.77
CA GLU A 119 -5.02 -12.21 0.66
C GLU A 119 -3.69 -12.84 0.27
N GLY A 120 -2.93 -12.14 -0.56
CA GLY A 120 -1.53 -12.36 -0.84
C GLY A 120 -0.74 -11.09 -0.56
N CYS A 121 0.59 -11.17 -0.52
CA CYS A 121 1.47 -10.04 -0.25
C CYS A 121 2.73 -10.13 -1.09
N LEU A 122 3.18 -9.00 -1.66
CA LEU A 122 4.43 -8.93 -2.40
C LEU A 122 5.66 -9.30 -1.55
N SER A 123 5.56 -9.13 -0.23
CA SER A 123 6.59 -9.55 0.73
C SER A 123 6.54 -11.02 1.10
N ILE A 124 5.52 -11.77 0.65
CA ILE A 124 5.34 -13.21 0.91
C ILE A 124 4.85 -13.88 -0.38
N PRO A 125 5.68 -13.88 -1.44
CA PRO A 125 5.25 -14.31 -2.77
C PRO A 125 4.78 -15.76 -2.78
N GLY A 126 3.67 -16.00 -3.49
CA GLY A 126 3.07 -17.31 -3.67
C GLY A 126 2.13 -17.75 -2.55
N VAL A 127 2.17 -17.15 -1.38
CA VAL A 127 1.34 -17.49 -0.22
C VAL A 127 0.02 -16.73 -0.30
N TYR A 128 -1.10 -17.46 -0.27
CA TYR A 128 -2.46 -16.92 -0.30
C TYR A 128 -3.30 -17.59 0.78
N LEU A 129 -3.90 -16.79 1.69
CA LEU A 129 -4.64 -17.29 2.83
C LEU A 129 -5.86 -16.42 3.15
N GLN A 130 -6.87 -17.04 3.75
CA GLN A 130 -8.10 -16.36 4.14
C GLN A 130 -7.88 -15.44 5.34
N VAL A 131 -8.30 -14.18 5.20
CA VAL A 131 -8.22 -13.16 6.26
C VAL A 131 -9.57 -12.51 6.47
N VAL A 132 -9.96 -12.33 7.71
CA VAL A 132 -11.19 -11.61 8.09
C VAL A 132 -10.88 -10.13 8.29
N ARG A 133 -11.64 -9.27 7.61
CA ARG A 133 -11.54 -7.80 7.78
C ARG A 133 -12.90 -7.12 7.71
N PRO A 134 -13.05 -5.94 8.33
CA PRO A 134 -14.19 -5.05 8.07
C PRO A 134 -14.39 -4.82 6.57
N SER A 135 -15.64 -4.93 6.11
CA SER A 135 -16.00 -4.78 4.69
C SER A 135 -15.90 -3.32 4.21
N VAL A 136 -15.97 -2.37 5.16
CA VAL A 136 -16.01 -0.94 4.88
C VAL A 136 -15.15 -0.20 5.91
N VAL A 137 -14.38 0.78 5.46
CA VAL A 137 -13.59 1.66 6.31
C VAL A 137 -13.69 3.12 5.88
N ASP A 138 -13.71 4.04 6.84
CA ASP A 138 -13.50 5.46 6.59
C ASP A 138 -12.02 5.79 6.78
N VAL A 139 -11.42 6.43 5.77
CA VAL A 139 -9.97 6.71 5.75
C VAL A 139 -9.73 8.20 5.63
N SER A 140 -8.84 8.74 6.46
CA SER A 140 -8.27 10.08 6.33
C SER A 140 -6.78 9.99 6.03
N PHE A 141 -6.26 10.88 5.19
CA PHE A 141 -4.85 10.90 4.76
C PHE A 141 -4.47 12.27 4.18
N ARG A 142 -3.21 12.44 3.81
CA ARG A 142 -2.77 13.53 2.92
C ARG A 142 -2.47 12.97 1.54
N ASP A 143 -2.91 13.69 0.48
CA ASP A 143 -2.54 13.37 -0.89
C ASP A 143 -1.07 13.78 -1.19
N GLU A 144 -0.60 13.53 -2.40
CA GLU A 144 0.75 13.87 -2.87
C GLU A 144 1.05 15.37 -2.91
N PHE A 145 0.01 16.21 -2.80
CA PHE A 145 0.14 17.66 -2.65
C PHE A 145 0.17 18.12 -1.19
N GLY A 146 0.04 17.18 -0.23
CA GLY A 146 -0.04 17.46 1.20
C GLY A 146 -1.42 17.92 1.67
N ARG A 147 -2.45 17.88 0.81
CA ARG A 147 -3.82 18.31 1.12
C ARG A 147 -4.54 17.21 1.93
N PRO A 148 -5.28 17.55 2.98
CA PRO A 148 -6.08 16.58 3.71
C PRO A 148 -7.20 16.02 2.83
N ARG A 149 -7.38 14.71 2.88
CA ARG A 149 -8.41 13.96 2.14
C ARG A 149 -9.10 12.99 3.07
N ARG A 150 -10.33 12.67 2.73
CA ARG A 150 -11.12 11.66 3.42
C ARG A 150 -12.09 11.02 2.45
N PHE A 151 -12.23 9.70 2.54
CA PHE A 151 -13.25 8.96 1.81
C PHE A 151 -13.66 7.69 2.56
N LYS A 152 -14.76 7.11 2.15
CA LYS A 152 -15.24 5.81 2.58
C LYS A 152 -14.86 4.78 1.52
N ALA A 153 -14.17 3.73 1.91
CA ALA A 153 -13.76 2.62 1.06
C ALA A 153 -14.57 1.38 1.37
N ASP A 154 -14.89 0.59 0.35
CA ASP A 154 -15.50 -0.73 0.44
C ASP A 154 -14.80 -1.73 -0.50
N GLY A 155 -15.26 -2.97 -0.49
CA GLY A 155 -14.78 -4.02 -1.38
C GLY A 155 -13.28 -4.21 -1.35
N LEU A 156 -12.67 -4.38 -2.55
CA LEU A 156 -11.24 -4.61 -2.70
C LEU A 156 -10.40 -3.41 -2.23
N LEU A 157 -10.90 -2.18 -2.41
CA LEU A 157 -10.18 -0.99 -1.95
C LEU A 157 -10.05 -0.95 -0.43
N ALA A 158 -11.16 -1.24 0.29
CA ALA A 158 -11.12 -1.32 1.76
C ALA A 158 -10.17 -2.42 2.24
N ARG A 159 -10.13 -3.55 1.55
CA ARG A 159 -9.23 -4.68 1.83
C ARG A 159 -7.77 -4.27 1.65
N CYS A 160 -7.43 -3.71 0.50
CA CYS A 160 -6.08 -3.27 0.16
C CYS A 160 -5.57 -2.20 1.15
N ILE A 161 -6.38 -1.17 1.44
CA ILE A 161 -6.00 -0.14 2.42
C ILE A 161 -5.67 -0.74 3.78
N GLN A 162 -6.50 -1.66 4.30
CA GLN A 162 -6.27 -2.30 5.59
C GLN A 162 -5.01 -3.17 5.58
N HIS A 163 -4.75 -3.87 4.48
CA HIS A 163 -3.54 -4.67 4.28
C HIS A 163 -2.28 -3.78 4.33
N GLU A 164 -2.27 -2.71 3.53
CA GLU A 164 -1.12 -1.80 3.48
C GLU A 164 -0.92 -1.03 4.80
N MET A 165 -2.00 -0.69 5.51
CA MET A 165 -1.91 -0.05 6.82
C MET A 165 -1.36 -0.98 7.91
N ASP A 166 -1.54 -2.28 7.80
CA ASP A 166 -0.89 -3.24 8.67
C ASP A 166 0.63 -3.17 8.55
N HIS A 167 1.16 -3.08 7.33
CA HIS A 167 2.60 -2.90 7.10
C HIS A 167 3.16 -1.66 7.80
N LEU A 168 2.39 -0.56 7.92
CA LEU A 168 2.83 0.63 8.66
C LEU A 168 2.99 0.39 10.16
N LYS A 169 2.39 -0.67 10.67
CA LYS A 169 2.46 -1.09 12.09
C LYS A 169 3.38 -2.28 12.32
N GLY A 170 4.05 -2.77 11.28
CA GLY A 170 4.88 -3.97 11.33
C GLY A 170 4.07 -5.28 11.39
N VAL A 171 2.81 -5.23 10.97
CA VAL A 171 1.89 -6.37 10.91
C VAL A 171 1.81 -6.88 9.47
N LEU A 172 1.79 -8.19 9.30
CA LEU A 172 1.62 -8.85 8.01
C LEU A 172 0.28 -9.60 7.98
N PHE A 173 -0.26 -9.83 6.78
CA PHE A 173 -1.55 -10.53 6.67
C PHE A 173 -1.53 -11.94 7.28
N VAL A 174 -0.39 -12.63 7.22
CA VAL A 174 -0.18 -13.95 7.83
C VAL A 174 -0.32 -13.93 9.36
N ASP A 175 -0.11 -12.78 10.00
CA ASP A 175 -0.29 -12.61 11.45
C ASP A 175 -1.78 -12.58 11.86
N ARG A 176 -2.69 -12.38 10.88
CA ARG A 176 -4.15 -12.34 11.05
C ARG A 176 -4.84 -13.66 10.71
N VAL A 177 -4.11 -14.60 10.15
CA VAL A 177 -4.67 -15.91 9.77
C VAL A 177 -4.98 -16.72 11.02
N THR A 178 -6.20 -17.23 11.08
CA THR A 178 -6.67 -18.06 12.23
C THR A 178 -6.57 -19.55 11.96
N ASP A 179 -6.50 -19.97 10.69
CA ASP A 179 -6.26 -21.36 10.32
C ASP A 179 -4.77 -21.67 10.35
N GLU A 180 -4.31 -22.16 11.50
CA GLU A 180 -2.89 -22.49 11.72
C GLU A 180 -2.41 -23.65 10.83
N LEU A 181 -3.28 -24.58 10.43
CA LEU A 181 -2.88 -25.69 9.55
C LEU A 181 -2.62 -25.17 8.14
N ALA A 182 -3.57 -24.43 7.57
CA ALA A 182 -3.38 -23.80 6.27
C ALA A 182 -2.17 -22.86 6.25
N LEU A 183 -1.99 -22.04 7.31
CA LEU A 183 -0.84 -21.15 7.45
C LEU A 183 0.49 -21.90 7.39
N ASN A 184 0.63 -22.96 8.19
CA ASN A 184 1.87 -23.72 8.24
C ASN A 184 2.16 -24.44 6.92
N ASP A 185 1.13 -24.97 6.26
CA ASP A 185 1.27 -25.66 4.99
C ASP A 185 1.67 -24.71 3.86
N GLU A 186 1.01 -23.56 3.75
CA GLU A 186 1.32 -22.55 2.74
C GLU A 186 2.74 -21.98 2.92
N LEU A 187 3.11 -21.60 4.14
CA LEU A 187 4.46 -21.10 4.41
C LEU A 187 5.54 -22.13 4.03
N ARG A 188 5.34 -23.39 4.43
CA ARG A 188 6.29 -24.47 4.14
C ARG A 188 6.43 -24.72 2.63
N GLN A 189 5.33 -24.74 1.90
CA GLN A 189 5.33 -24.96 0.44
C GLN A 189 6.12 -23.87 -0.31
N HIS A 190 6.10 -22.63 0.22
CA HIS A 190 6.77 -21.48 -0.38
C HIS A 190 8.11 -21.13 0.27
N GLY A 191 8.64 -22.00 1.16
CA GLY A 191 9.98 -21.85 1.76
C GLY A 191 10.07 -20.79 2.87
N PHE A 192 8.93 -20.35 3.40
CA PHE A 192 8.90 -19.43 4.53
C PHE A 192 8.86 -20.17 5.88
N ARG A 193 9.36 -19.49 6.94
CA ARG A 193 9.42 -20.05 8.28
C ARG A 193 8.28 -19.51 9.14
N ARG A 194 7.58 -20.39 9.88
CA ARG A 194 6.52 -20.04 10.81
C ARG A 194 6.98 -19.08 11.92
N GLU A 195 8.25 -19.19 12.34
CA GLU A 195 8.84 -18.33 13.38
C GLU A 195 8.86 -16.84 13.06
N HIS A 196 8.73 -16.46 11.78
CA HIS A 196 8.65 -15.07 11.34
C HIS A 196 7.23 -14.49 11.42
N VAL A 197 6.22 -15.30 11.72
CA VAL A 197 4.82 -14.87 11.88
C VAL A 197 4.54 -14.54 13.33
N GLN A 198 3.93 -13.40 13.56
CA GLN A 198 3.53 -12.90 14.88
C GLN A 198 2.01 -13.01 14.99
N SER A 199 1.50 -13.88 15.89
CA SER A 199 0.05 -13.96 16.10
C SER A 199 -0.46 -12.67 16.75
N ILE A 200 -1.40 -12.01 16.09
CA ILE A 200 -2.10 -10.84 16.65
C ILE A 200 -3.34 -11.37 17.37
N ARG A 201 -3.39 -11.16 18.66
CA ARG A 201 -4.55 -11.47 19.50
C ARG A 201 -5.49 -10.28 19.59
#